data_2f1d1792b28691247ea34da8a2a6ce47
#
_entry.id   2f1d1792b28691247ea34da8a2a6ce47
#
_cell.length_a   1.000
_cell.length_b   1.000
_cell.length_c   1.000
_cell.angle_alpha   90.00
_cell.angle_beta   90.00
_cell.angle_gamma   90.00
#
_symmetry.space_group_name_H-M   'P 1'
#
loop_
_entity.id
_entity.type
_entity.pdbx_description
1 polymer ?
#
loop_
_entity_poly.entity_id
_entity_poly.type
_entity_poly.pdbx_seq_one_letter_code
_entity_poly.pdbx_strand_id
1 'polypeptide(L)'
;MNLFCVGLSHHTANVETRERFAGGAGARSILRQAGCAEALVLATCNRVEVYGASEKRVSTDQIAHCLLQNNEVSDRGHSEALPFYRYEAEKCVQHLFRVASGLDSMVVGETEILGQAKKAYQSARTSGAVGPCLHRLFNGLFVLPNRSARIQKSPAVLCRSARSRSTWLKKFSASSGIAAFWF
;
A
#
# COMPACT_ATOMS: atom_id res chain seq x y z
N MET A 1 2.43 2.11 -16.92
CA MET A 1 2.53 1.22 -15.75
C MET A 1 1.50 1.64 -14.73
N ASN A 2 0.58 0.75 -14.34
CA ASN A 2 -0.57 1.06 -13.47
C ASN A 2 -0.17 0.79 -12.01
N LEU A 3 -0.08 1.84 -11.19
CA LEU A 3 0.12 1.74 -9.75
C LEU A 3 -1.23 1.46 -9.06
N PHE A 4 -1.27 0.49 -8.15
CA PHE A 4 -2.47 0.15 -7.39
C PHE A 4 -2.16 -0.30 -5.97
N CYS A 5 -3.17 -0.20 -5.10
CA CYS A 5 -3.26 -0.84 -3.80
C CYS A 5 -4.54 -1.66 -3.74
N VAL A 6 -4.44 -2.92 -3.35
CA VAL A 6 -5.56 -3.81 -3.06
C VAL A 6 -5.39 -4.34 -1.64
N GLY A 7 -6.43 -4.27 -0.82
CA GLY A 7 -6.30 -4.73 0.55
C GLY A 7 -7.60 -4.71 1.33
N LEU A 8 -7.49 -5.12 2.57
CA LEU A 8 -8.54 -5.07 3.59
C LEU A 8 -7.97 -4.45 4.87
N SER A 9 -8.84 -3.82 5.64
CA SER A 9 -8.47 -3.16 6.89
C SER A 9 -9.54 -3.41 7.97
N HIS A 10 -9.28 -2.91 9.16
CA HIS A 10 -10.26 -2.95 10.26
C HIS A 10 -11.59 -2.26 9.93
N HIS A 11 -11.64 -1.40 8.90
CA HIS A 11 -12.88 -0.79 8.42
C HIS A 11 -13.72 -1.72 7.53
N THR A 12 -13.08 -2.70 6.86
CA THR A 12 -13.73 -3.53 5.84
C THR A 12 -13.84 -5.00 6.24
N ALA A 13 -13.03 -5.46 7.21
CA ALA A 13 -12.96 -6.86 7.59
C ALA A 13 -12.74 -7.01 9.11
N ASN A 14 -13.31 -8.07 9.70
CA ASN A 14 -13.05 -8.46 11.08
C ASN A 14 -11.62 -9.00 11.26
N VAL A 15 -11.21 -9.24 12.50
CA VAL A 15 -9.86 -9.72 12.84
C VAL A 15 -9.57 -11.06 12.19
N GLU A 16 -10.49 -12.02 12.30
CA GLU A 16 -10.35 -13.36 11.77
C GLU A 16 -10.08 -13.36 10.25
N THR A 17 -10.87 -12.56 9.51
CA THR A 17 -10.66 -12.39 8.07
C THR A 17 -9.29 -11.79 7.76
N ARG A 18 -8.85 -10.77 8.51
CA ARG A 18 -7.53 -10.16 8.29
C ARG A 18 -6.39 -11.14 8.57
N GLU A 19 -6.48 -11.92 9.64
CA GLU A 19 -5.49 -12.95 9.99
C GLU A 19 -5.36 -14.03 8.92
N ARG A 20 -6.47 -14.44 8.30
CA ARG A 20 -6.47 -15.39 7.16
C ARG A 20 -5.63 -14.89 5.98
N PHE A 21 -5.57 -13.58 5.76
CA PHE A 21 -4.79 -12.97 4.66
C PHE A 21 -3.40 -12.51 5.09
N ALA A 22 -3.15 -12.30 6.39
CA ALA A 22 -1.88 -11.77 6.88
C ALA A 22 -0.71 -12.76 6.73
N GLY A 23 -0.97 -14.07 6.83
CA GLY A 23 0.01 -15.14 6.63
C GLY A 23 0.26 -15.50 5.16
N GLY A 24 -0.37 -14.78 4.24
CA GLY A 24 -0.43 -15.11 2.82
C GLY A 24 0.85 -14.90 2.03
N ALA A 25 0.69 -14.79 0.71
CA ALA A 25 1.79 -14.73 -0.24
C ALA A 25 2.76 -13.57 0.02
N GLY A 26 4.04 -13.84 0.02
CA GLY A 26 5.07 -12.79 -0.06
C GLY A 26 5.03 -12.06 -1.41
N ALA A 27 5.63 -10.87 -1.45
CA ALA A 27 5.66 -10.00 -2.64
C ALA A 27 6.10 -10.74 -3.92
N ARG A 28 7.07 -11.65 -3.82
CA ARG A 28 7.58 -12.44 -4.94
C ARG A 28 6.55 -13.44 -5.51
N SER A 29 5.70 -14.00 -4.66
CA SER A 29 4.61 -14.89 -5.10
C SER A 29 3.59 -14.09 -5.90
N ILE A 30 3.23 -12.89 -5.45
CA ILE A 30 2.31 -11.99 -6.15
C ILE A 30 2.85 -11.58 -7.52
N LEU A 31 4.14 -11.28 -7.64
CA LEU A 31 4.77 -11.03 -8.95
C LEU A 31 4.53 -12.18 -9.93
N ARG A 32 4.77 -13.40 -9.46
CA ARG A 32 4.71 -14.59 -10.33
C ARG A 32 3.30 -15.00 -10.69
N GLN A 33 2.38 -14.94 -9.73
CA GLN A 33 1.02 -15.48 -9.88
C GLN A 33 0.04 -14.45 -10.43
N ALA A 34 0.12 -13.19 -10.00
CA ALA A 34 -0.75 -12.13 -10.48
C ALA A 34 -0.19 -11.39 -11.71
N GLY A 35 1.05 -11.67 -12.12
CA GLY A 35 1.67 -11.01 -13.27
C GLY A 35 2.00 -9.54 -13.04
N CYS A 36 2.23 -9.14 -11.79
CA CYS A 36 2.70 -7.80 -11.47
C CYS A 36 4.17 -7.63 -11.86
N ALA A 37 4.57 -6.45 -12.32
CA ALA A 37 5.98 -6.11 -12.52
C ALA A 37 6.66 -5.77 -11.19
N GLU A 38 5.91 -5.18 -10.25
CA GLU A 38 6.38 -4.83 -8.91
C GLU A 38 5.30 -5.16 -7.90
N ALA A 39 5.70 -5.64 -6.71
CA ALA A 39 4.78 -5.93 -5.61
C ALA A 39 5.42 -5.74 -4.24
N LEU A 40 4.61 -5.30 -3.27
CA LEU A 40 4.95 -5.19 -1.86
C LEU A 40 3.73 -5.55 -1.04
N VAL A 41 3.90 -6.34 0.00
CA VAL A 41 2.83 -6.70 0.95
C VAL A 41 3.08 -5.97 2.25
N LEU A 42 2.10 -5.19 2.70
CA LEU A 42 2.06 -4.55 4.01
C LEU A 42 1.01 -5.28 4.85
N ALA A 43 1.47 -6.14 5.76
CA ALA A 43 0.61 -6.85 6.70
C ALA A 43 0.89 -6.35 8.12
N THR A 44 -0.19 -5.97 8.82
CA THR A 44 -0.20 -5.50 10.20
C THR A 44 -1.42 -6.08 10.92
N CYS A 45 -1.58 -5.86 12.23
CA CYS A 45 -2.80 -6.27 12.96
C CYS A 45 -4.08 -5.61 12.39
N ASN A 46 -3.96 -4.41 11.79
CA ASN A 46 -5.10 -3.62 11.36
C ASN A 46 -5.37 -3.64 9.86
N ARG A 47 -4.44 -4.17 9.03
CA ARG A 47 -4.58 -4.21 7.56
C ARG A 47 -3.68 -5.24 6.90
N VAL A 48 -4.14 -5.72 5.76
CA VAL A 48 -3.33 -6.47 4.81
C VAL A 48 -3.51 -5.82 3.45
N GLU A 49 -2.44 -5.27 2.91
CA GLU A 49 -2.44 -4.49 1.67
C GLU A 49 -1.35 -4.97 0.73
N VAL A 50 -1.67 -5.06 -0.55
CA VAL A 50 -0.72 -5.28 -1.64
C VAL A 50 -0.60 -4.01 -2.43
N TYR A 51 0.59 -3.42 -2.43
CA TYR A 51 0.97 -2.34 -3.34
C TYR A 51 1.66 -2.95 -4.54
N GLY A 52 1.16 -2.66 -5.73
CA GLY A 52 1.68 -3.24 -6.96
C GLY A 52 1.76 -2.24 -8.09
N ALA A 53 2.61 -2.57 -9.06
CA ALA A 53 2.66 -1.88 -10.33
C ALA A 53 2.73 -2.89 -11.47
N SER A 54 1.94 -2.68 -12.54
CA SER A 54 1.88 -3.58 -13.68
C SER A 54 1.57 -2.82 -14.97
N GLU A 55 1.94 -3.38 -16.11
CA GLU A 55 1.58 -2.84 -17.42
C GLU A 55 0.12 -3.17 -17.76
N LYS A 56 -0.30 -4.39 -17.47
CA LYS A 56 -1.68 -4.84 -17.65
C LYS A 56 -2.46 -4.64 -16.35
N ARG A 57 -3.77 -4.49 -16.46
CA ARG A 57 -4.64 -4.40 -15.28
C ARG A 57 -4.72 -5.78 -14.62
N VAL A 58 -4.33 -5.82 -13.36
CA VAL A 58 -4.46 -6.98 -12.47
C VAL A 58 -5.76 -6.82 -11.70
N SER A 59 -6.61 -7.86 -11.64
CA SER A 59 -7.88 -7.78 -10.92
C SER A 59 -7.68 -7.88 -9.41
N THR A 60 -8.68 -7.41 -8.65
CA THR A 60 -8.71 -7.57 -7.19
C THR A 60 -8.74 -9.04 -6.80
N ASP A 61 -9.52 -9.85 -7.54
CA ASP A 61 -9.67 -11.29 -7.26
C ASP A 61 -8.37 -12.07 -7.47
N GLN A 62 -7.58 -11.69 -8.49
CA GLN A 62 -6.24 -12.28 -8.69
C GLN A 62 -5.33 -12.02 -7.49
N ILE A 63 -5.33 -10.80 -6.94
CA ILE A 63 -4.54 -10.47 -5.75
C ILE A 63 -5.06 -11.21 -4.52
N ALA A 64 -6.39 -11.23 -4.32
CA ALA A 64 -7.01 -11.94 -3.21
C ALA A 64 -6.69 -13.44 -3.25
N HIS A 65 -6.77 -14.06 -4.42
CA HIS A 65 -6.42 -15.47 -4.62
C HIS A 65 -4.94 -15.74 -4.30
N CYS A 66 -4.02 -14.87 -4.72
CA CYS A 66 -2.60 -14.99 -4.36
C CYS A 66 -2.37 -14.93 -2.85
N LEU A 67 -3.12 -14.09 -2.14
CA LEU A 67 -3.00 -13.96 -0.68
C LEU A 67 -3.55 -15.20 0.05
N LEU A 68 -4.54 -15.90 -0.54
CA LEU A 68 -5.12 -17.12 0.04
C LEU A 68 -4.29 -18.38 -0.20
N GLN A 69 -3.61 -18.50 -1.34
CA GLN A 69 -2.96 -19.75 -1.77
C GLN A 69 -1.86 -20.29 -0.84
N ASN A 70 -1.31 -19.47 0.04
CA ASN A 70 -0.30 -19.89 1.00
C ASN A 70 -0.86 -20.24 2.39
N ASN A 71 -2.16 -20.06 2.59
CA ASN A 71 -2.84 -20.52 3.80
C ASN A 71 -3.57 -21.79 3.46
N GLU A 72 -3.23 -22.91 4.11
CA GLU A 72 -3.85 -24.23 3.98
C GLU A 72 -5.34 -24.28 4.41
N VAL A 73 -5.98 -23.13 4.52
CA VAL A 73 -7.40 -23.01 4.82
C VAL A 73 -8.16 -23.23 3.51
N SER A 74 -8.54 -24.49 3.29
CA SER A 74 -9.46 -24.86 2.22
C SER A 74 -10.69 -23.97 2.27
N ASP A 75 -10.89 -23.23 1.18
CA ASP A 75 -12.08 -22.41 0.91
C ASP A 75 -13.30 -23.33 0.79
N ARG A 76 -13.88 -23.72 1.92
CA ARG A 76 -15.17 -24.40 1.96
C ARG A 76 -16.26 -23.35 2.03
N GLY A 77 -16.62 -22.81 0.86
CA GLY A 77 -18.01 -22.42 0.61
C GLY A 77 -18.47 -21.06 1.11
N HIS A 78 -17.69 -19.99 1.03
CA HIS A 78 -18.23 -18.64 1.21
C HIS A 78 -18.17 -17.88 -0.10
N SER A 79 -19.32 -17.85 -0.78
CA SER A 79 -19.62 -16.98 -1.93
C SER A 79 -19.89 -15.53 -1.49
N GLU A 80 -19.33 -15.08 -0.37
CA GLU A 80 -19.40 -13.69 0.02
C GLU A 80 -18.33 -12.90 -0.71
N ALA A 81 -18.73 -11.77 -1.30
CA ALA A 81 -17.80 -10.84 -1.93
C ALA A 81 -16.74 -10.45 -0.91
N LEU A 82 -15.49 -10.79 -1.17
CA LEU A 82 -14.38 -10.49 -0.27
C LEU A 82 -14.28 -8.97 -0.06
N PRO A 83 -14.13 -8.49 1.19
CA PRO A 83 -14.21 -7.07 1.54
C PRO A 83 -12.95 -6.30 1.18
N PHE A 84 -12.41 -6.55 -0.02
CA PHE A 84 -11.23 -5.87 -0.54
C PHE A 84 -11.60 -4.51 -1.13
N TYR A 85 -10.87 -3.48 -0.71
CA TYR A 85 -10.86 -2.20 -1.41
C TYR A 85 -9.74 -2.14 -2.44
N ARG A 86 -9.90 -1.23 -3.39
CA ARG A 86 -8.90 -0.97 -4.43
C ARG A 86 -8.72 0.53 -4.63
N TYR A 87 -7.46 0.95 -4.65
CA TYR A 87 -7.05 2.31 -5.00
C TYR A 87 -6.06 2.25 -6.15
N GLU A 88 -6.19 3.17 -7.11
CA GLU A 88 -5.33 3.24 -8.29
C GLU A 88 -4.67 4.62 -8.38
N ALA A 89 -3.50 4.67 -9.01
CA ALA A 89 -2.76 5.89 -9.32
C ALA A 89 -2.65 6.86 -8.11
N GLU A 90 -3.16 8.08 -8.25
CA GLU A 90 -3.09 9.11 -7.22
C GLU A 90 -3.77 8.70 -5.92
N LYS A 91 -4.93 8.02 -5.99
CA LYS A 91 -5.64 7.52 -4.80
C LYS A 91 -4.83 6.48 -4.04
N CYS A 92 -4.06 5.64 -4.73
CA CYS A 92 -3.13 4.70 -4.11
C CYS A 92 -2.02 5.43 -3.34
N VAL A 93 -1.45 6.47 -3.92
CA VAL A 93 -0.44 7.30 -3.25
C VAL A 93 -1.02 8.00 -2.02
N GLN A 94 -2.18 8.66 -2.16
CA GLN A 94 -2.86 9.34 -1.06
C GLN A 94 -3.18 8.38 0.08
N HIS A 95 -3.66 7.17 -0.24
CA HIS A 95 -3.96 6.14 0.74
C HIS A 95 -2.70 5.72 1.52
N LEU A 96 -1.60 5.38 0.83
CA LEU A 96 -0.35 5.02 1.48
C LEU A 96 0.14 6.11 2.45
N PHE A 97 0.05 7.38 2.05
CA PHE A 97 0.47 8.48 2.92
C PHE A 97 -0.45 8.66 4.13
N ARG A 98 -1.77 8.45 4.00
CA ARG A 98 -2.72 8.45 5.12
C ARG A 98 -2.39 7.33 6.11
N VAL A 99 -2.19 6.11 5.60
CA VAL A 99 -1.81 4.94 6.39
C VAL A 99 -0.53 5.20 7.16
N ALA A 100 0.53 5.57 6.47
CA ALA A 100 1.85 5.78 7.08
C ALA A 100 1.91 6.99 8.04
N SER A 101 0.97 7.93 7.92
CA SER A 101 0.82 9.05 8.87
C SER A 101 0.01 8.67 10.11
N GLY A 102 -0.45 7.43 10.24
CA GLY A 102 -1.30 6.99 11.35
C GLY A 102 -2.70 7.59 11.34
N LEU A 103 -3.11 8.27 10.25
CA LEU A 103 -4.44 8.88 10.12
C LEU A 103 -5.54 7.85 9.83
N ASP A 104 -5.14 6.64 9.45
CA ASP A 104 -6.00 5.51 9.14
C ASP A 104 -5.79 4.34 10.12
N SER A 105 -5.22 4.61 11.28
CA SER A 105 -4.99 3.66 12.36
C SER A 105 -6.10 3.74 13.40
N MET A 106 -6.36 2.63 14.12
CA MET A 106 -7.32 2.60 15.24
C MET A 106 -6.95 3.60 16.35
N VAL A 107 -5.66 3.79 16.57
CA VAL A 107 -5.13 4.82 17.47
C VAL A 107 -4.48 5.89 16.60
N VAL A 108 -5.10 7.06 16.54
CA VAL A 108 -4.61 8.16 15.70
C VAL A 108 -3.24 8.65 16.23
N GLY A 109 -2.23 8.63 15.31
CA GLY A 109 -0.88 9.09 15.64
C GLY A 109 0.09 7.98 16.04
N GLU A 110 -0.28 6.72 15.90
CA GLU A 110 0.62 5.59 16.09
C GLU A 110 1.80 5.65 15.11
N THR A 111 3.02 5.74 15.65
CA THR A 111 4.25 5.89 14.84
C THR A 111 4.76 4.56 14.30
N GLU A 112 4.20 3.43 14.76
CA GLU A 112 4.68 2.10 14.46
C GLU A 112 4.45 1.70 12.99
N ILE A 113 3.35 2.17 12.39
CA ILE A 113 2.98 1.84 11.00
C ILE A 113 4.06 2.24 9.99
N LEU A 114 4.75 3.36 10.21
CA LEU A 114 5.84 3.79 9.32
C LEU A 114 7.03 2.81 9.42
N GLY A 115 7.32 2.31 10.62
CA GLY A 115 8.34 1.29 10.86
C GLY A 115 7.99 -0.03 10.16
N GLN A 116 6.72 -0.44 10.24
CA GLN A 116 6.20 -1.64 9.57
C GLN A 116 6.26 -1.50 8.04
N ALA A 117 5.87 -0.35 7.50
CA ALA A 117 5.99 -0.05 6.08
C ALA A 117 7.45 -0.10 5.59
N LYS A 118 8.39 0.38 6.41
CA LYS A 118 9.84 0.30 6.12
C LYS A 118 10.34 -1.14 6.10
N LYS A 119 9.94 -1.97 7.06
CA LYS A 119 10.26 -3.41 7.10
C LYS A 119 9.70 -4.14 5.88
N ALA A 120 8.42 -3.90 5.54
CA ALA A 120 7.77 -4.46 4.36
C ALA A 120 8.50 -4.10 3.06
N TYR A 121 8.89 -2.82 2.92
CA TYR A 121 9.66 -2.35 1.78
C TYR A 121 11.04 -3.02 1.69
N GLN A 122 11.76 -3.14 2.80
CA GLN A 122 13.06 -3.81 2.83
C GLN A 122 12.95 -5.29 2.43
N SER A 123 11.96 -6.00 2.96
CA SER A 123 11.69 -7.40 2.63
C SER A 123 11.37 -7.58 1.13
N ALA A 124 10.47 -6.76 0.58
CA ALA A 124 10.12 -6.80 -0.83
C ALA A 124 11.33 -6.45 -1.73
N ARG A 125 12.18 -5.49 -1.32
CA ARG A 125 13.40 -5.14 -2.03
C ARG A 125 14.42 -6.29 -2.03
N THR A 126 14.65 -6.92 -0.90
CA THR A 126 15.57 -8.07 -0.77
C THR A 126 15.10 -9.25 -1.62
N SER A 127 13.79 -9.47 -1.74
CA SER A 127 13.23 -10.51 -2.60
C SER A 127 13.23 -10.15 -4.10
N GLY A 128 13.70 -8.94 -4.48
CA GLY A 128 13.71 -8.47 -5.86
C GLY A 128 12.32 -8.11 -6.40
N ALA A 129 11.35 -7.85 -5.51
CA ALA A 129 9.96 -7.54 -5.90
C ALA A 129 9.69 -6.04 -6.04
N VAL A 130 10.64 -5.18 -5.71
CA VAL A 130 10.54 -3.72 -5.82
C VAL A 130 11.29 -3.23 -7.05
N GLY A 131 10.59 -2.58 -7.95
CA GLY A 131 11.16 -1.89 -9.09
C GLY A 131 11.09 -0.36 -8.93
N PRO A 132 11.30 0.40 -10.02
CA PRO A 132 11.41 1.87 -9.97
C PRO A 132 10.15 2.57 -9.46
N CYS A 133 8.95 2.03 -9.71
CA CYS A 133 7.69 2.64 -9.33
C CYS A 133 7.49 2.60 -7.81
N LEU A 134 7.54 1.42 -7.20
CA LEU A 134 7.42 1.26 -5.75
C LEU A 134 8.61 1.87 -5.01
N HIS A 135 9.82 1.81 -5.58
CA HIS A 135 10.99 2.45 -5.01
C HIS A 135 10.77 3.98 -4.85
N ARG A 136 10.29 4.66 -5.89
CA ARG A 136 9.97 6.10 -5.82
C ARG A 136 8.86 6.39 -4.82
N LEU A 137 7.80 5.57 -4.80
CA LEU A 137 6.66 5.73 -3.91
C LEU A 137 7.10 5.66 -2.44
N PHE A 138 7.80 4.60 -2.06
CA PHE A 138 8.22 4.37 -0.68
C PHE A 138 9.36 5.28 -0.24
N ASN A 139 10.32 5.62 -1.11
CA ASN A 139 11.32 6.63 -0.80
C ASN A 139 10.68 8.00 -0.53
N GLY A 140 9.68 8.39 -1.33
CA GLY A 140 8.92 9.61 -1.07
C GLY A 140 8.26 9.59 0.31
N LEU A 141 7.70 8.45 0.70
CA LEU A 141 7.13 8.26 2.02
C LEU A 141 8.15 8.44 3.15
N PHE A 142 9.33 7.86 3.04
CA PHE A 142 10.35 7.87 4.10
C PHE A 142 11.09 9.21 4.23
N VAL A 143 11.13 10.02 3.17
CA VAL A 143 11.77 11.34 3.19
C VAL A 143 10.87 12.40 3.87
N LEU A 144 9.55 12.29 3.74
CA LEU A 144 8.61 13.28 4.27
C LEU A 144 8.50 13.33 5.81
N PRO A 145 8.55 12.22 6.58
CA PRO A 145 8.44 12.25 8.03
C PRO A 145 9.57 13.01 8.74
N ASN A 146 10.78 13.00 8.20
CA ASN A 146 11.90 13.75 8.79
C ASN A 146 11.68 15.28 8.78
N ARG A 147 10.82 15.78 7.91
CA ARG A 147 10.38 17.19 7.94
C ARG A 147 9.20 17.41 8.92
N SER A 148 8.33 16.42 9.09
CA SER A 148 7.15 16.51 9.98
C SER A 148 7.52 16.38 11.45
N ALA A 149 8.53 15.59 11.82
CA ALA A 149 9.02 15.49 13.21
C ALA A 149 9.57 16.82 13.74
N ARG A 150 10.01 17.74 12.88
CA ARG A 150 10.37 19.12 13.25
C ARG A 150 9.17 20.06 13.40
N ILE A 151 7.98 19.65 12.94
CA ILE A 151 6.79 20.49 12.79
C ILE A 151 5.72 20.17 13.85
N GLN A 152 5.85 19.09 14.60
CA GLN A 152 4.87 18.66 15.61
C GLN A 152 4.73 19.60 16.84
N LYS A 153 5.35 20.78 16.82
CA LYS A 153 5.22 21.78 17.91
C LYS A 153 4.17 22.88 17.65
N SER A 154 3.39 22.85 16.56
CA SER A 154 2.35 23.87 16.35
C SER A 154 1.19 23.38 15.46
N PRO A 155 -0.09 23.54 15.90
CA PRO A 155 -1.29 23.16 15.10
C PRO A 155 -1.44 23.89 13.77
N ALA A 156 -0.85 25.10 13.65
CA ALA A 156 -0.92 25.93 12.45
C ALA A 156 -0.15 25.38 11.25
N VAL A 157 0.67 24.34 11.43
CA VAL A 157 1.55 23.82 10.39
C VAL A 157 0.93 22.64 9.66
N LEU A 158 -0.09 21.98 10.21
CA LEU A 158 -0.83 20.89 9.53
C LEU A 158 -1.44 21.35 8.20
N CYS A 159 -1.84 22.62 8.09
CA CYS A 159 -2.42 23.18 6.86
C CYS A 159 -1.37 23.44 5.75
N ARG A 160 -0.10 23.69 6.11
CA ARG A 160 0.99 23.89 5.14
C ARG A 160 1.54 22.58 4.56
N SER A 161 1.48 21.48 5.32
CA SER A 161 1.94 20.17 4.84
C SER A 161 1.07 19.58 3.73
N ALA A 162 -0.22 19.92 3.69
CA ALA A 162 -1.14 19.53 2.62
C ALA A 162 -0.73 20.13 1.25
N ARG A 163 -0.23 21.37 1.25
CA ARG A 163 0.23 22.05 0.03
C ARG A 163 1.54 21.47 -0.52
N SER A 164 2.42 21.01 0.36
CA SER A 164 3.67 20.33 -0.01
C SER A 164 3.40 18.91 -0.60
N ARG A 165 2.35 18.24 -0.14
CA ARG A 165 1.90 16.94 -0.68
C ARG A 165 1.41 17.04 -2.12
N SER A 166 0.66 18.10 -2.45
CA SER A 166 0.18 18.33 -3.82
C SER A 166 1.32 18.61 -4.81
N THR A 167 2.37 19.28 -4.36
CA THR A 167 3.57 19.55 -5.17
C THR A 167 4.39 18.29 -5.40
N TRP A 168 4.49 17.40 -4.40
CA TRP A 168 5.18 16.12 -4.56
C TRP A 168 4.41 15.18 -5.48
N LEU A 169 3.07 15.10 -5.34
CA LEU A 169 2.20 14.34 -6.23
C LEU A 169 2.35 14.77 -7.69
N LYS A 170 2.42 16.07 -7.96
CA LYS A 170 2.69 16.61 -9.31
C LYS A 170 4.07 16.21 -9.84
N LYS A 171 5.11 16.25 -9.00
CA LYS A 171 6.46 15.81 -9.37
C LYS A 171 6.53 14.28 -9.59
N PHE A 172 5.81 13.50 -8.81
CA PHE A 172 5.73 12.05 -8.98
C PHE A 172 5.04 11.69 -10.30
N SER A 173 3.90 12.33 -10.60
CA SER A 173 3.17 12.15 -11.86
C SER A 173 4.02 12.53 -13.07
N ALA A 174 4.73 13.67 -13.03
CA ALA A 174 5.56 14.14 -14.14
C ALA A 174 6.80 13.25 -14.38
N SER A 175 7.38 12.65 -13.32
CA SER A 175 8.63 11.87 -13.43
C SER A 175 8.41 10.38 -13.71
N SER A 176 7.19 9.86 -13.53
CA SER A 176 6.88 8.43 -13.68
C SER A 176 6.25 8.05 -15.02
N GLY A 177 6.08 9.00 -15.96
CA GLY A 177 5.43 8.75 -17.25
C GLY A 177 3.91 8.47 -17.14
N ILE A 178 3.33 8.62 -15.94
CA ILE A 178 1.89 8.45 -15.69
C ILE A 178 1.12 9.68 -16.20
N ALA A 179 1.82 10.74 -16.57
CA ALA A 179 1.23 12.01 -17.04
C ALA A 179 0.54 11.92 -18.42
N ALA A 180 0.65 10.82 -19.16
CA ALA A 180 0.07 10.69 -20.50
C ALA A 180 -1.44 10.36 -20.51
N PHE A 181 -2.11 10.31 -19.35
CA PHE A 181 -3.54 9.97 -19.26
C PHE A 181 -4.44 11.03 -18.60
N TRP A 182 -3.92 12.26 -18.39
CA TRP A 182 -4.68 13.32 -17.72
C TRP A 182 -4.78 14.58 -18.60
N PHE A 183 -5.54 14.49 -19.69
CA PHE A 183 -6.29 15.57 -20.35
C PHE A 183 -7.55 14.99 -20.94
#